data_6adf7d36f5f0144533137490df261ee8
#
_entry.id   6adf7d36f5f0144533137490df261ee8
#
_cell.length_a   1.000
_cell.length_b   1.000
_cell.length_c   1.000
_cell.angle_alpha   90.00
_cell.angle_beta   90.00
_cell.angle_gamma   90.00
#
_symmetry.space_group_name_H-M   'P 1'
#
loop_
_entity.id
_entity.type
_entity.pdbx_description
1 polymer ?
#
loop_
_entity_poly.entity_id
_entity_poly.type
_entity_poly.pdbx_seq_one_letter_code
_entity_poly.pdbx_strand_id
1 'polypeptide(L)'
;MRRLRRGQAMVETVLAVLVVSFAFMALFRLSYLLTGKILLQHAAMRVARARAVGLNDYMCRKSARVAVIPIAGERLWPAVEELDAGLELARVPEYLASENEAYARGILEYARWSGLRVDAGDGQDSTVAMGFDLFDGAWTFDLEGEAGVEANHTYYMNDAGL
;
A
#
# COMPACT_ATOMS: atom_id res chain seq x y z
N MET A 1 58.28 -8.53 10.92
CA MET A 1 57.06 -9.21 10.40
C MET A 1 55.72 -8.92 11.20
N ARG A 2 55.72 -8.38 12.41
CA ARG A 2 54.45 -8.10 13.17
C ARG A 2 53.64 -6.90 12.66
N ARG A 3 54.17 -5.96 11.90
CA ARG A 3 53.45 -4.76 11.43
C ARG A 3 52.50 -5.04 10.26
N LEU A 4 52.81 -6.02 9.40
CA LEU A 4 51.93 -6.39 8.27
C LEU A 4 50.63 -7.06 8.70
N ARG A 5 50.61 -7.80 9.82
CA ARG A 5 49.40 -8.44 10.35
C ARG A 5 48.36 -7.44 10.90
N ARG A 6 48.79 -6.27 11.41
CA ARG A 6 47.85 -5.25 11.92
C ARG A 6 47.07 -4.55 10.80
N GLY A 7 47.70 -4.31 9.63
CA GLY A 7 47.01 -3.75 8.47
C GLY A 7 45.99 -4.67 7.89
N GLN A 8 46.30 -5.97 7.84
CA GLN A 8 45.38 -6.99 7.31
C GLN A 8 44.11 -7.11 8.19
N ALA A 9 44.22 -7.12 9.51
CA ALA A 9 43.11 -7.15 10.42
C ALA A 9 42.18 -5.93 10.30
N MET A 10 42.72 -4.72 10.05
CA MET A 10 41.91 -3.53 9.81
C MET A 10 41.10 -3.65 8.52
N VAL A 11 41.67 -4.13 7.43
CA VAL A 11 40.99 -4.33 6.15
C VAL A 11 39.88 -5.37 6.31
N GLU A 12 40.15 -6.48 6.98
CA GLU A 12 39.17 -7.53 7.26
C GLU A 12 37.98 -6.99 8.08
N THR A 13 38.24 -6.21 9.12
CA THR A 13 37.19 -5.59 9.93
C THR A 13 36.33 -4.62 9.12
N VAL A 14 36.95 -3.76 8.30
CA VAL A 14 36.20 -2.82 7.43
C VAL A 14 35.33 -3.59 6.44
N LEU A 15 35.86 -4.65 5.83
CA LEU A 15 35.14 -5.47 4.88
C LEU A 15 33.97 -6.21 5.53
N ALA A 16 34.17 -6.74 6.75
CA ALA A 16 33.12 -7.38 7.52
C ALA A 16 31.98 -6.39 7.89
N VAL A 17 32.32 -5.18 8.35
CA VAL A 17 31.32 -4.14 8.65
C VAL A 17 30.55 -3.75 7.40
N LEU A 18 31.21 -3.62 6.26
CA LEU A 18 30.57 -3.28 5.00
C LEU A 18 29.57 -4.36 4.56
N VAL A 19 29.94 -5.63 4.62
CA VAL A 19 29.06 -6.77 4.30
C VAL A 19 27.85 -6.81 5.23
N VAL A 20 28.05 -6.63 6.55
CA VAL A 20 26.98 -6.59 7.52
C VAL A 20 26.02 -5.41 7.26
N SER A 21 26.55 -4.24 6.92
CA SER A 21 25.74 -3.05 6.58
C SER A 21 24.87 -3.29 5.34
N PHE A 22 25.41 -3.92 4.31
CA PHE A 22 24.63 -4.30 3.13
C PHE A 22 23.54 -5.34 3.45
N ALA A 23 23.85 -6.32 4.32
CA ALA A 23 22.87 -7.31 4.74
C ALA A 23 21.70 -6.65 5.49
N PHE A 24 21.97 -5.72 6.41
CA PHE A 24 20.92 -4.96 7.09
C PHE A 24 20.09 -4.13 6.11
N MET A 25 20.71 -3.44 5.16
CA MET A 25 19.98 -2.66 4.17
C MET A 25 19.06 -3.55 3.32
N ALA A 26 19.53 -4.72 2.90
CA ALA A 26 18.71 -5.69 2.17
C ALA A 26 17.51 -6.18 2.99
N LEU A 27 17.70 -6.48 4.28
CA LEU A 27 16.63 -6.88 5.19
C LEU A 27 15.56 -5.78 5.37
N PHE A 28 15.97 -4.53 5.55
CA PHE A 28 15.03 -3.41 5.64
C PHE A 28 14.20 -3.26 4.35
N ARG A 29 14.82 -3.39 3.18
CA ARG A 29 14.11 -3.31 1.90
C ARG A 29 13.13 -4.47 1.72
N LEU A 30 13.53 -5.69 2.09
CA LEU A 30 12.65 -6.85 2.05
C LEU A 30 11.44 -6.67 2.97
N SER A 31 11.66 -6.20 4.21
CA SER A 31 10.59 -5.91 5.16
C SER A 31 9.60 -4.89 4.61
N TYR A 32 10.09 -3.84 3.94
CA TYR A 32 9.25 -2.83 3.31
C TYR A 32 8.36 -3.43 2.21
N LEU A 33 8.91 -4.30 1.33
CA LEU A 33 8.14 -4.98 0.29
C LEU A 33 7.06 -5.92 0.87
N LEU A 34 7.42 -6.68 1.92
CA LEU A 34 6.48 -7.58 2.59
C LEU A 34 5.31 -6.81 3.22
N THR A 35 5.60 -5.69 3.88
CA THR A 35 4.58 -4.79 4.43
C THR A 35 3.68 -4.25 3.32
N GLY A 36 4.27 -3.84 2.19
CA GLY A 36 3.52 -3.41 1.00
C GLY A 36 2.55 -4.48 0.52
N LYS A 37 3.01 -5.73 0.40
CA LYS A 37 2.16 -6.86 -0.01
C LYS A 37 0.99 -7.09 0.94
N ILE A 38 1.23 -7.08 2.25
CA ILE A 38 0.18 -7.28 3.26
C ILE A 38 -0.88 -6.18 3.18
N LEU A 39 -0.45 -4.92 3.02
CA LEU A 39 -1.38 -3.80 2.91
C LEU A 39 -2.18 -3.83 1.60
N LEU A 40 -1.58 -4.26 0.49
CA LEU A 40 -2.32 -4.46 -0.76
C LEU A 40 -3.34 -5.59 -0.68
N GLN A 41 -3.02 -6.69 -0.01
CA GLN A 41 -4.00 -7.74 0.28
C GLN A 41 -5.17 -7.22 1.14
N HIS A 42 -4.86 -6.43 2.17
CA HIS A 42 -5.90 -5.78 2.97
C HIS A 42 -6.76 -4.83 2.13
N ALA A 43 -6.15 -4.04 1.23
CA ALA A 43 -6.87 -3.17 0.32
C ALA A 43 -7.79 -3.95 -0.63
N ALA A 44 -7.31 -5.06 -1.20
CA ALA A 44 -8.11 -5.94 -2.05
C ALA A 44 -9.32 -6.52 -1.30
N MET A 45 -9.14 -6.96 -0.05
CA MET A 45 -10.27 -7.40 0.79
C MET A 45 -11.30 -6.30 1.02
N ARG A 46 -10.87 -5.04 1.19
CA ARG A 46 -11.80 -3.90 1.35
C ARG A 46 -12.55 -3.61 0.06
N VAL A 47 -11.88 -3.70 -1.09
CA VAL A 47 -12.52 -3.55 -2.41
C VAL A 47 -13.56 -4.66 -2.64
N ALA A 48 -13.20 -5.91 -2.38
CA ALA A 48 -14.09 -7.04 -2.53
C ALA A 48 -15.36 -6.89 -1.68
N ARG A 49 -15.21 -6.47 -0.40
CA ARG A 49 -16.37 -6.18 0.46
C ARG A 49 -17.21 -5.00 -0.04
N ALA A 50 -16.56 -3.93 -0.50
CA ALA A 50 -17.25 -2.78 -1.06
C ALA A 50 -18.08 -3.18 -2.28
N ARG A 51 -17.52 -4.03 -3.15
CA ARG A 51 -18.22 -4.56 -4.33
C ARG A 51 -19.37 -5.49 -3.96
N ALA A 52 -19.17 -6.38 -2.99
CA ALA A 52 -20.21 -7.29 -2.50
C ALA A 52 -21.43 -6.55 -1.91
N VAL A 53 -21.23 -5.36 -1.34
CA VAL A 53 -22.32 -4.47 -0.87
C VAL A 53 -22.97 -3.70 -2.03
N GLY A 54 -22.43 -3.76 -3.25
CA GLY A 54 -22.98 -3.09 -4.43
C GLY A 54 -22.47 -1.68 -4.65
N LEU A 55 -21.34 -1.29 -4.04
CA LEU A 55 -20.74 0.01 -4.30
C LEU A 55 -20.20 0.07 -5.73
N ASN A 56 -20.26 1.26 -6.33
CA ASN A 56 -19.73 1.51 -7.67
C ASN A 56 -18.18 1.50 -7.70
N ASP A 57 -17.60 1.40 -8.88
CA ASP A 57 -16.16 1.29 -9.09
C ASP A 57 -15.40 2.51 -8.53
N TYR A 58 -16.01 3.68 -8.53
CA TYR A 58 -15.44 4.88 -7.94
C TYR A 58 -15.28 4.74 -6.41
N MET A 59 -16.29 4.24 -5.72
CA MET A 59 -16.25 4.00 -4.27
C MET A 59 -15.30 2.84 -3.93
N CYS A 60 -15.24 1.80 -4.75
CA CYS A 60 -14.27 0.72 -4.62
C CYS A 60 -12.82 1.26 -4.70
N ARG A 61 -12.51 2.10 -5.70
CA ARG A 61 -11.20 2.75 -5.81
C ARG A 61 -10.87 3.64 -4.61
N LYS A 62 -11.84 4.40 -4.09
CA LYS A 62 -11.65 5.22 -2.89
C LYS A 62 -11.33 4.39 -1.67
N SER A 63 -12.03 3.27 -1.48
CA SER A 63 -11.78 2.36 -0.36
C SER A 63 -10.37 1.75 -0.43
N ALA A 64 -9.90 1.41 -1.63
CA ALA A 64 -8.53 0.94 -1.85
C ALA A 64 -7.51 2.03 -1.53
N ARG A 65 -7.69 3.26 -2.05
CA ARG A 65 -6.80 4.40 -1.80
C ARG A 65 -6.63 4.69 -0.31
N VAL A 66 -7.73 4.68 0.45
CA VAL A 66 -7.68 4.86 1.90
C VAL A 66 -6.95 3.70 2.60
N ALA A 67 -7.14 2.47 2.14
CA ALA A 67 -6.49 1.31 2.75
C ALA A 67 -4.95 1.31 2.55
N VAL A 68 -4.46 1.90 1.46
CA VAL A 68 -3.03 1.94 1.14
C VAL A 68 -2.32 3.22 1.62
N ILE A 69 -2.98 4.11 2.35
CA ILE A 69 -2.37 5.36 2.87
C ILE A 69 -0.97 5.11 3.48
N PRO A 70 -0.75 4.09 4.35
CA PRO A 70 0.56 3.89 4.98
C PRO A 70 1.71 3.60 4.01
N ILE A 71 1.42 3.20 2.77
CA ILE A 71 2.41 2.89 1.71
C ILE A 71 2.27 3.81 0.49
N ALA A 72 1.35 4.76 0.53
CA ALA A 72 1.06 5.66 -0.59
C ALA A 72 2.16 6.70 -0.89
N GLY A 73 3.19 6.75 -0.05
CA GLY A 73 4.30 7.67 -0.21
C GLY A 73 4.00 9.07 0.31
N GLU A 74 4.60 10.08 -0.31
CA GLU A 74 4.45 11.46 0.10
C GLU A 74 3.02 11.97 -0.15
N ARG A 75 2.50 12.74 0.81
CA ARG A 75 1.21 13.41 0.66
C ARG A 75 1.38 14.65 -0.22
N LEU A 76 0.65 14.68 -1.32
CA LEU A 76 0.64 15.80 -2.26
C LEU A 76 -0.38 16.87 -1.86
N TRP A 77 -1.51 16.46 -1.28
CA TRP A 77 -2.55 17.38 -0.84
C TRP A 77 -3.26 16.89 0.43
N PRO A 78 -3.56 17.77 1.39
CA PRO A 78 -3.07 19.14 1.50
C PRO A 78 -1.56 19.16 1.76
N ALA A 79 -0.87 20.13 1.13
CA ALA A 79 0.53 20.38 1.42
C ALA A 79 0.61 21.00 2.82
N VAL A 80 0.99 20.21 3.80
CA VAL A 80 1.13 20.65 5.19
C VAL A 80 2.59 20.49 5.59
N GLU A 81 3.16 21.57 6.08
CA GLU A 81 4.53 21.60 6.60
C GLU A 81 4.66 20.84 7.93
N GLU A 82 3.55 20.58 8.62
CA GLU A 82 3.52 19.86 9.89
C GLU A 82 2.88 18.47 9.73
N LEU A 83 3.59 17.46 10.24
CA LEU A 83 3.11 16.07 10.32
C LEU A 83 2.04 15.94 11.42
N ASP A 84 0.84 16.37 11.13
CA ASP A 84 -0.30 16.11 12.03
C ASP A 84 -1.12 14.91 11.51
N ALA A 85 -0.90 13.75 12.15
CA ALA A 85 -1.65 12.53 11.87
C ALA A 85 -3.16 12.70 12.18
N GLY A 86 -3.51 13.62 13.06
CA GLY A 86 -4.91 13.95 13.39
C GLY A 86 -5.64 14.61 12.22
N LEU A 87 -4.96 15.44 11.45
CA LEU A 87 -5.51 16.07 10.24
C LEU A 87 -5.83 15.05 9.14
N GLU A 88 -4.99 14.03 8.95
CA GLU A 88 -5.26 12.95 8.00
C GLU A 88 -6.52 12.17 8.36
N LEU A 89 -6.63 11.76 9.62
CA LEU A 89 -7.79 11.03 10.12
C LEU A 89 -9.10 11.83 9.97
N ALA A 90 -9.05 13.15 10.17
CA ALA A 90 -10.20 14.02 10.00
C ALA A 90 -10.63 14.16 8.53
N ARG A 91 -9.69 14.11 7.59
CA ARG A 91 -9.96 14.27 6.15
C ARG A 91 -10.42 13.01 5.45
N VAL A 92 -10.13 11.83 5.98
CA VAL A 92 -10.55 10.55 5.38
C VAL A 92 -12.07 10.44 5.23
N PRO A 93 -12.92 10.78 6.22
CA PRO A 93 -14.37 10.77 6.05
C PRO A 93 -14.86 11.74 4.97
N GLU A 94 -14.29 12.94 4.91
CA GLU A 94 -14.61 13.93 3.88
C GLU A 94 -14.23 13.44 2.48
N TYR A 95 -13.04 12.85 2.35
CA TYR A 95 -12.59 12.20 1.12
C TYR A 95 -13.55 11.08 0.69
N LEU A 96 -13.96 10.21 1.60
CA LEU A 96 -14.90 9.12 1.31
C LEU A 96 -16.30 9.63 0.93
N ALA A 97 -16.76 10.73 1.51
CA ALA A 97 -18.06 11.33 1.22
C ALA A 97 -18.10 12.08 -0.13
N SER A 98 -16.93 12.41 -0.72
CA SER A 98 -16.89 13.17 -1.98
C SER A 98 -17.53 12.39 -3.13
N GLU A 99 -18.33 13.05 -3.97
CA GLU A 99 -19.00 12.42 -5.11
C GLU A 99 -18.19 12.51 -6.41
N ASN A 100 -17.24 13.44 -6.49
CA ASN A 100 -16.46 13.72 -7.69
C ASN A 100 -14.96 13.51 -7.45
N GLU A 101 -14.28 12.86 -8.39
CA GLU A 101 -12.84 12.56 -8.30
C GLU A 101 -11.98 13.83 -8.25
N ALA A 102 -12.33 14.87 -9.01
CA ALA A 102 -11.60 16.13 -8.99
C ALA A 102 -11.69 16.82 -7.62
N TYR A 103 -12.86 16.79 -6.99
CA TYR A 103 -13.07 17.33 -5.65
C TYR A 103 -12.34 16.47 -4.59
N ALA A 104 -12.39 15.14 -4.73
CA ALA A 104 -11.69 14.23 -3.84
C ALA A 104 -10.18 14.47 -3.80
N ARG A 105 -9.55 14.73 -4.96
CA ARG A 105 -8.11 15.07 -5.03
C ARG A 105 -7.78 16.38 -4.30
N GLY A 106 -8.69 17.33 -4.27
CA GLY A 106 -8.55 18.56 -3.48
C GLY A 106 -8.66 18.37 -1.98
N ILE A 107 -9.15 17.22 -1.50
CA ILE A 107 -9.25 16.88 -0.07
C ILE A 107 -8.02 16.10 0.39
N LEU A 108 -7.66 15.05 -0.34
CA LEU A 108 -6.55 14.17 0.00
C LEU A 108 -5.95 13.53 -1.26
N GLU A 109 -4.63 13.66 -1.43
CA GLU A 109 -3.89 13.03 -2.52
C GLU A 109 -2.49 12.61 -2.10
N TYR A 110 -2.06 11.44 -2.57
CA TYR A 110 -0.73 10.87 -2.33
C TYR A 110 -0.04 10.53 -3.64
N ALA A 111 1.29 10.63 -3.65
CA ALA A 111 2.12 10.47 -4.83
C ALA A 111 1.89 9.14 -5.57
N ARG A 112 1.75 8.04 -4.84
CA ARG A 112 1.59 6.71 -5.43
C ARG A 112 0.15 6.33 -5.79
N TRP A 113 -0.84 7.16 -5.42
CA TRP A 113 -2.23 6.87 -5.79
C TRP A 113 -2.47 6.92 -7.29
N SER A 114 -1.67 7.67 -8.04
CA SER A 114 -1.72 7.71 -9.50
C SER A 114 -1.35 6.38 -10.15
N GLY A 115 -0.48 5.60 -9.51
CA GLY A 115 -0.05 4.27 -9.96
C GLY A 115 -0.86 3.11 -9.37
N LEU A 116 -1.87 3.40 -8.53
CA LEU A 116 -2.71 2.36 -7.93
C LEU A 116 -3.70 1.83 -8.97
N ARG A 117 -3.59 0.55 -9.29
CA ARG A 117 -4.52 -0.18 -10.16
C ARG A 117 -5.48 -0.95 -9.27
N VAL A 118 -6.77 -0.75 -9.47
CA VAL A 118 -7.83 -1.42 -8.71
C VAL A 118 -8.78 -2.06 -9.71
N ASP A 119 -8.86 -3.37 -9.67
CA ASP A 119 -9.88 -4.15 -10.35
C ASP A 119 -10.81 -4.75 -9.30
N ALA A 120 -12.05 -4.30 -9.32
CA ALA A 120 -13.06 -4.76 -8.37
C ALA A 120 -13.74 -6.07 -8.83
N GLY A 121 -13.45 -6.55 -10.05
CA GLY A 121 -14.03 -7.75 -10.62
C GLY A 121 -15.56 -7.77 -10.56
N ASP A 122 -16.12 -8.97 -10.67
CA ASP A 122 -17.57 -9.20 -10.53
C ASP A 122 -18.02 -9.41 -9.07
N GLY A 123 -17.17 -9.04 -8.10
CA GLY A 123 -17.44 -9.17 -6.66
C GLY A 123 -16.90 -10.45 -6.03
N GLN A 124 -16.43 -11.41 -6.82
CA GLN A 124 -15.81 -12.63 -6.30
C GLN A 124 -14.30 -12.47 -6.12
N ASP A 125 -13.63 -11.88 -7.11
CA ASP A 125 -12.18 -11.66 -7.09
C ASP A 125 -11.89 -10.19 -7.33
N SER A 126 -11.21 -9.58 -6.37
CA SER A 126 -10.75 -8.19 -6.48
C SER A 126 -9.25 -8.13 -6.38
N THR A 127 -8.63 -7.36 -7.27
CA THR A 127 -7.18 -7.18 -7.26
C THR A 127 -6.80 -5.73 -7.06
N VAL A 128 -5.74 -5.50 -6.29
CA VAL A 128 -5.17 -4.18 -6.07
C VAL A 128 -3.67 -4.26 -6.26
N ALA A 129 -3.14 -3.51 -7.21
CA ALA A 129 -1.72 -3.50 -7.53
C ALA A 129 -1.13 -2.10 -7.44
N MET A 130 0.12 -2.01 -6.98
CA MET A 130 0.88 -0.76 -6.87
C MET A 130 2.36 -1.02 -7.15
N GLY A 131 2.99 -0.08 -7.88
CA GLY A 131 4.43 -0.08 -8.11
C GLY A 131 5.22 0.39 -6.87
N PHE A 132 6.30 -0.32 -6.56
CA PHE A 132 7.25 0.04 -5.51
C PHE A 132 8.63 0.25 -6.11
N ASP A 133 9.22 1.41 -5.85
CA ASP A 133 10.56 1.73 -6.28
C ASP A 133 11.57 1.31 -5.21
N LEU A 134 12.58 0.55 -5.64
CA LEU A 134 13.77 0.23 -4.87
C LEU A 134 14.95 1.01 -5.44
N PHE A 135 15.75 1.64 -4.58
CA PHE A 135 16.94 2.41 -4.97
C PHE A 135 16.63 3.55 -5.97
N ASP A 136 15.78 4.49 -5.57
CA ASP A 136 15.45 5.73 -6.33
C ASP A 136 15.05 5.48 -7.80
N GLY A 137 14.21 4.46 -8.04
CA GLY A 137 13.67 4.15 -9.36
C GLY A 137 14.55 3.23 -10.21
N ALA A 138 15.73 2.78 -9.71
CA ALA A 138 16.57 1.83 -10.45
C ALA A 138 15.90 0.45 -10.60
N TRP A 139 15.01 0.09 -9.68
CA TRP A 139 14.29 -1.19 -9.68
C TRP A 139 12.86 -0.93 -9.23
N THR A 140 11.91 -1.11 -10.13
CA THR A 140 10.47 -1.06 -9.86
C THR A 140 9.93 -2.48 -9.72
N PHE A 141 9.16 -2.71 -8.65
CA PHE A 141 8.45 -3.96 -8.41
C PHE A 141 6.96 -3.67 -8.38
N ASP A 142 6.19 -4.35 -9.22
CA ASP A 142 4.74 -4.36 -9.11
C ASP A 142 4.35 -5.40 -8.06
N LEU A 143 3.75 -4.94 -6.97
CA LEU A 143 3.14 -5.79 -5.97
C LEU A 143 1.64 -5.80 -6.18
N GLU A 144 1.04 -6.98 -6.06
CA GLU A 144 -0.38 -7.21 -6.22
C GLU A 144 -0.95 -7.91 -4.99
N GLY A 145 -2.10 -7.44 -4.53
CA GLY A 145 -2.92 -8.09 -3.53
C GLY A 145 -4.21 -8.59 -4.17
N GLU A 146 -4.55 -9.83 -3.90
CA GLU A 146 -5.77 -10.48 -4.38
C GLU A 146 -6.66 -10.83 -3.18
N ALA A 147 -7.96 -10.64 -3.32
CA ALA A 147 -8.93 -11.10 -2.34
C ALA A 147 -10.24 -11.47 -3.01
N GLY A 148 -10.77 -12.63 -2.60
CA GLY A 148 -12.13 -13.06 -2.94
C GLY A 148 -13.05 -12.89 -1.73
N VAL A 149 -14.27 -12.44 -1.96
CA VAL A 149 -15.36 -12.53 -1.02
C VAL A 149 -16.41 -13.42 -1.65
N GLU A 150 -16.70 -14.55 -1.02
CA GLU A 150 -17.88 -15.32 -1.41
C GLU A 150 -19.06 -14.37 -1.35
N ALA A 151 -19.67 -14.12 -2.52
CA ALA A 151 -20.93 -13.41 -2.58
C ALA A 151 -21.90 -14.20 -1.71
N ASN A 152 -22.23 -13.65 -0.55
CA ASN A 152 -23.25 -14.20 0.30
C ASN A 152 -24.55 -14.03 -0.49
N HIS A 153 -24.80 -14.98 -1.39
CA HIS A 153 -26.06 -15.04 -2.10
C HIS A 153 -27.14 -15.00 -1.04
N THR A 154 -28.09 -14.16 -1.25
CA THR A 154 -29.35 -13.97 -0.54
C THR A 154 -30.16 -15.28 -0.34
N TYR A 155 -29.48 -16.37 -0.01
CA TYR A 155 -30.13 -17.63 0.37
C TYR A 155 -30.98 -17.45 1.62
N TYR A 156 -30.60 -16.49 2.50
CA TYR A 156 -31.35 -16.20 3.72
C TYR A 156 -32.60 -15.34 3.52
N MET A 157 -32.75 -14.67 2.37
CA MET A 157 -33.98 -13.88 2.11
C MET A 157 -35.02 -14.64 1.28
N ASN A 158 -34.63 -15.68 0.54
CA ASN A 158 -35.59 -16.49 -0.21
C ASN A 158 -36.19 -17.64 0.57
N ASP A 159 -35.62 -18.05 1.70
CA ASP A 159 -36.21 -19.10 2.56
C ASP A 159 -37.14 -18.58 3.64
N ALA A 160 -37.24 -17.27 3.84
CA ALA A 160 -38.34 -16.68 4.59
C ALA A 160 -39.53 -16.60 3.65
N GLY A 161 -40.17 -17.76 3.38
CA GLY A 161 -41.45 -17.82 2.69
C GLY A 161 -42.47 -16.91 3.38
N LEU A 162 -42.62 -15.72 2.87
CA LEU A 162 -43.75 -14.82 3.04
C LEU A 162 -44.31 -14.47 1.67
#